data_4954e6825a1f5a20a57be532a5cbb661
#
_entry.id   4954e6825a1f5a20a57be532a5cbb661
#
_cell.length_a   1.000
_cell.length_b   1.000
_cell.length_c   1.000
_cell.angle_alpha   90.00
_cell.angle_beta   90.00
_cell.angle_gamma   90.00
#
_symmetry.space_group_name_H-M   'P 1'
#
loop_
_entity.id
_entity.type
_entity.pdbx_description
1 polymer ?
#
loop_
_entity_poly.entity_id
_entity_poly.type
_entity_poly.pdbx_seq_one_letter_code
_entity_poly.pdbx_strand_id
1 'polypeptide(L)'
;MTLQKGFLFMHSTRKRTKKNPSFPSFPIKIFFACLFLALFLAIFSVARQRSQYIQAPDTTSESYQSLAIEENFLTVNEYSRPQTALKKVNNIVIHYTGNPGSDAEGNRNYFESLKDSHITHASSHFIVGLDGTIVQCIPLTEIAYASNDRNIDTISIECCHPKENGKFTKETYESLLRLCEFSIFFW
;
A
#
# COMPACT_ATOMS: atom_id res chain seq x y z
N MET A 1 -64.24 77.02 -44.06
CA MET A 1 -63.22 78.08 -43.89
C MET A 1 -62.83 78.10 -42.43
N THR A 2 -61.73 77.39 -42.02
CA THR A 2 -61.07 77.63 -40.74
C THR A 2 -59.77 76.81 -40.75
N LEU A 3 -58.67 77.51 -40.73
CA LEU A 3 -57.31 76.94 -40.63
C LEU A 3 -57.01 76.43 -39.28
N GLN A 4 -56.53 75.17 -39.21
CA GLN A 4 -56.05 74.59 -37.93
C GLN A 4 -54.52 74.46 -38.05
N LYS A 5 -53.84 75.24 -37.20
CA LYS A 5 -52.36 75.21 -37.06
C LYS A 5 -51.92 73.93 -36.37
N GLY A 6 -51.08 73.10 -37.02
CA GLY A 6 -50.43 72.00 -36.41
C GLY A 6 -49.24 72.42 -35.57
N PHE A 7 -49.22 71.94 -34.27
CA PHE A 7 -48.11 72.14 -33.35
C PHE A 7 -47.20 70.92 -33.44
N LEU A 8 -45.96 71.10 -33.84
CA LEU A 8 -44.98 70.06 -33.94
C LEU A 8 -44.24 69.96 -32.62
N PHE A 9 -44.43 68.79 -31.86
CA PHE A 9 -43.67 68.52 -30.66
C PHE A 9 -42.39 67.82 -31.08
N MET A 10 -41.25 68.41 -30.89
CA MET A 10 -39.93 67.78 -31.01
C MET A 10 -39.65 67.02 -29.70
N HIS A 11 -39.65 65.68 -29.76
CA HIS A 11 -39.21 64.83 -28.70
C HIS A 11 -37.69 64.65 -28.78
N SER A 12 -36.97 65.28 -27.84
CA SER A 12 -35.54 65.10 -27.67
C SER A 12 -35.25 63.81 -26.92
N THR A 13 -34.87 62.77 -27.61
CA THR A 13 -34.40 61.50 -26.96
C THR A 13 -32.95 61.65 -26.52
N ARG A 14 -32.75 61.94 -25.25
CA ARG A 14 -31.42 61.91 -24.62
C ARG A 14 -30.95 60.48 -24.48
N LYS A 15 -30.01 60.04 -25.35
CA LYS A 15 -29.32 58.71 -25.22
C LYS A 15 -28.51 58.69 -23.95
N ARG A 16 -28.96 57.90 -22.95
CA ARG A 16 -28.18 57.55 -21.78
C ARG A 16 -27.07 56.59 -22.16
N THR A 17 -25.86 57.05 -22.21
CA THR A 17 -24.68 56.19 -22.34
C THR A 17 -24.49 55.42 -21.03
N LYS A 18 -24.70 54.09 -21.07
CA LYS A 18 -24.31 53.19 -19.97
C LYS A 18 -22.79 53.18 -19.89
N LYS A 19 -22.22 53.77 -18.83
CA LYS A 19 -20.84 53.53 -18.46
C LYS A 19 -20.71 52.06 -18.06
N ASN A 20 -20.01 51.25 -18.81
CA ASN A 20 -19.59 49.92 -18.39
C ASN A 20 -18.66 50.07 -17.17
N PRO A 21 -18.82 49.26 -16.09
CA PRO A 21 -17.88 49.27 -15.00
C PRO A 21 -16.52 48.83 -15.53
N SER A 22 -15.51 49.69 -15.44
CA SER A 22 -14.13 49.35 -15.72
C SER A 22 -13.64 48.47 -14.60
N PHE A 23 -13.48 47.16 -14.85
CA PHE A 23 -12.74 46.30 -13.94
C PHE A 23 -11.29 46.78 -13.91
N PRO A 24 -10.70 46.87 -12.70
CA PRO A 24 -9.29 47.22 -12.57
C PRO A 24 -8.46 46.19 -13.35
N SER A 25 -7.69 46.65 -14.34
CA SER A 25 -6.75 45.80 -15.06
C SER A 25 -5.61 45.42 -14.14
N PHE A 26 -5.73 44.27 -13.49
CA PHE A 26 -4.61 43.69 -12.74
C PHE A 26 -3.47 43.41 -13.76
N PRO A 27 -2.26 43.90 -13.52
CA PRO A 27 -1.14 43.61 -14.42
C PRO A 27 -0.94 42.12 -14.53
N ILE A 28 -1.04 41.58 -15.73
CA ILE A 28 -0.94 40.16 -16.07
C ILE A 28 0.26 39.49 -15.38
N LYS A 29 1.36 40.23 -15.21
CA LYS A 29 2.57 39.75 -14.49
C LYS A 29 2.31 39.41 -13.02
N ILE A 30 1.47 40.17 -12.31
CA ILE A 30 1.12 39.89 -10.89
C ILE A 30 0.22 38.66 -10.81
N PHE A 31 -0.71 38.50 -11.77
CA PHE A 31 -1.57 37.32 -11.82
C PHE A 31 -0.74 36.02 -11.98
N PHE A 32 0.19 35.99 -12.91
CA PHE A 32 1.08 34.84 -13.10
C PHE A 32 2.01 34.59 -11.89
N ALA A 33 2.53 35.65 -11.28
CA ALA A 33 3.35 35.52 -10.05
C ALA A 33 2.56 34.88 -8.90
N CYS A 34 1.32 35.31 -8.68
CA CYS A 34 0.44 34.71 -7.66
C CYS A 34 0.08 33.26 -7.98
N LEU A 35 -0.17 32.94 -9.27
CA LEU A 35 -0.44 31.58 -9.72
C LEU A 35 0.75 30.65 -9.49
N PHE A 36 1.96 31.09 -9.85
CA PHE A 36 3.20 30.35 -9.61
C PHE A 36 3.46 30.14 -8.11
N LEU A 37 3.25 31.15 -7.28
CA LEU A 37 3.42 31.06 -5.84
C LEU A 37 2.41 30.06 -5.24
N ALA A 38 1.14 30.11 -5.66
CA ALA A 38 0.11 29.16 -5.19
C ALA A 38 0.45 27.73 -5.60
N LEU A 39 0.92 27.51 -6.85
CA LEU A 39 1.34 26.20 -7.34
C LEU A 39 2.56 25.67 -6.56
N PHE A 40 3.54 26.54 -6.32
CA PHE A 40 4.73 26.20 -5.52
C PHE A 40 4.37 25.82 -4.09
N LEU A 41 3.49 26.57 -3.43
CA LEU A 41 3.00 26.26 -2.07
C LEU A 41 2.21 24.94 -2.05
N ALA A 42 1.40 24.67 -3.09
CA ALA A 42 0.67 23.40 -3.20
C ALA A 42 1.64 22.21 -3.37
N ILE A 43 2.64 22.32 -4.24
CA ILE A 43 3.67 21.28 -4.44
C ILE A 43 4.47 21.09 -3.14
N PHE A 44 4.84 22.18 -2.48
CA PHE A 44 5.60 22.13 -1.22
C PHE A 44 4.78 21.50 -0.09
N SER A 45 3.47 21.79 0.01
CA SER A 45 2.57 21.17 0.99
C SER A 45 2.41 19.66 0.75
N VAL A 46 2.25 19.23 -0.51
CA VAL A 46 2.19 17.81 -0.89
C VAL A 46 3.53 17.11 -0.61
N ALA A 47 4.66 17.74 -0.92
CA ALA A 47 5.98 17.19 -0.62
C ALA A 47 6.21 17.07 0.89
N ARG A 48 5.77 18.06 1.68
CA ARG A 48 5.86 18.03 3.16
C ARG A 48 4.95 16.96 3.76
N GLN A 49 3.74 16.79 3.21
CA GLN A 49 2.81 15.75 3.64
C GLN A 49 3.35 14.35 3.31
N ARG A 50 4.00 14.19 2.14
CA ARG A 50 4.70 12.95 1.77
C ARG A 50 5.90 12.66 2.67
N SER A 51 6.65 13.69 3.07
CA SER A 51 7.77 13.55 4.01
C SER A 51 7.32 13.12 5.41
N GLN A 52 6.13 13.54 5.86
CA GLN A 52 5.55 13.06 7.13
C GLN A 52 5.05 11.62 7.05
N TYR A 53 4.64 11.15 5.86
CA TYR A 53 4.25 9.75 5.64
C TYR A 53 5.45 8.79 5.52
N ILE A 54 6.64 9.31 5.20
CA ILE A 54 7.92 8.56 5.12
C ILE A 54 8.77 8.81 6.37
N GLN A 55 8.22 9.41 7.41
CA GLN A 55 8.89 9.36 8.70
C GLN A 55 8.76 7.91 9.17
N ALA A 56 9.84 7.15 8.96
CA ALA A 56 10.01 5.85 9.61
C ALA A 56 9.66 6.04 11.09
N PRO A 57 8.89 5.12 11.70
CA PRO A 57 8.59 5.21 13.13
C PRO A 57 9.91 5.46 13.86
N ASP A 58 9.89 6.41 14.77
CA ASP A 58 11.04 6.84 15.56
C ASP A 58 11.69 5.60 16.17
N THR A 59 12.82 5.18 15.57
CA THR A 59 13.58 4.01 15.98
C THR A 59 14.41 4.36 17.21
N THR A 60 13.75 4.93 18.23
CA THR A 60 14.32 4.91 19.56
C THR A 60 14.24 3.47 20.08
N SER A 61 15.36 2.98 20.56
CA SER A 61 15.73 1.63 20.92
C SER A 61 14.80 0.85 21.87
N GLU A 62 13.61 1.32 22.17
CA GLU A 62 12.62 0.68 23.04
C GLU A 62 11.48 -0.05 22.30
N SER A 63 11.33 0.08 20.99
CA SER A 63 10.25 -0.57 20.24
C SER A 63 10.65 -1.84 19.49
N TYR A 64 11.90 -2.27 19.54
CA TYR A 64 12.28 -3.62 19.14
C TYR A 64 11.88 -4.62 20.25
N GLN A 65 10.61 -4.62 20.61
CA GLN A 65 9.99 -5.76 21.25
C GLN A 65 10.25 -6.94 20.34
N SER A 66 11.06 -7.89 20.80
CA SER A 66 11.42 -9.09 20.07
C SER A 66 10.16 -9.65 19.37
N LEU A 67 10.19 -9.73 18.05
CA LEU A 67 9.09 -10.29 17.28
C LEU A 67 8.94 -11.75 17.76
N ALA A 68 7.79 -12.08 18.34
CA ALA A 68 7.53 -13.44 18.81
C ALA A 68 7.29 -14.31 17.57
N ILE A 69 8.29 -15.11 17.19
CA ILE A 69 8.23 -16.10 16.12
C ILE A 69 8.24 -17.48 16.78
N GLU A 70 7.23 -18.27 16.48
CA GLU A 70 7.16 -19.67 16.85
C GLU A 70 7.93 -20.51 15.83
N GLU A 71 9.08 -21.07 16.22
CA GLU A 71 9.82 -22.03 15.39
C GLU A 71 9.13 -23.39 15.44
N ASN A 72 8.47 -23.78 14.35
CA ASN A 72 7.80 -25.06 14.18
C ASN A 72 8.16 -25.66 12.82
N PHE A 73 9.45 -26.03 12.68
CA PHE A 73 10.00 -26.50 11.42
C PHE A 73 9.34 -27.76 10.92
N LEU A 74 9.12 -27.79 9.59
CA LEU A 74 8.64 -28.98 8.91
C LEU A 74 9.67 -30.11 9.01
N THR A 75 9.19 -31.35 9.06
CA THR A 75 10.05 -32.53 8.87
C THR A 75 10.74 -32.47 7.51
N VAL A 76 12.03 -32.81 7.46
CA VAL A 76 12.79 -32.87 6.21
C VAL A 76 12.19 -33.91 5.28
N ASN A 77 11.81 -33.49 4.09
CA ASN A 77 11.22 -34.32 3.05
C ASN A 77 11.28 -33.64 1.69
N GLU A 78 11.12 -34.39 0.62
CA GLU A 78 11.21 -33.90 -0.75
C GLU A 78 10.08 -32.89 -1.10
N TYR A 79 8.89 -33.00 -0.51
CA TYR A 79 7.67 -32.30 -0.96
C TYR A 79 7.46 -30.93 -0.31
N SER A 80 7.98 -30.72 0.91
CA SER A 80 7.78 -29.44 1.61
C SER A 80 9.06 -28.86 2.22
N ARG A 81 10.07 -29.65 2.57
CA ARG A 81 11.36 -29.19 3.11
C ARG A 81 12.53 -30.02 2.59
N PRO A 82 13.06 -29.70 1.38
CA PRO A 82 14.12 -30.49 0.73
C PRO A 82 15.51 -30.30 1.33
N GLN A 83 15.69 -29.40 2.30
CA GLN A 83 16.98 -28.99 2.86
C GLN A 83 17.95 -28.42 1.80
N THR A 84 17.46 -27.93 0.71
CA THR A 84 18.28 -27.23 -0.28
C THR A 84 18.71 -25.86 0.26
N ALA A 85 19.99 -25.55 0.21
CA ALA A 85 20.52 -24.31 0.75
C ALA A 85 20.01 -23.07 0.00
N LEU A 86 19.50 -22.09 0.73
CA LEU A 86 19.22 -20.74 0.26
C LEU A 86 20.52 -19.93 0.30
N LYS A 87 21.10 -19.64 -0.87
CA LYS A 87 22.43 -19.02 -0.96
C LYS A 87 22.44 -17.51 -0.81
N LYS A 88 21.32 -16.86 -1.07
CA LYS A 88 21.13 -15.40 -0.96
C LYS A 88 19.64 -15.08 -0.90
N VAL A 89 19.30 -13.92 -0.37
CA VAL A 89 17.95 -13.39 -0.38
C VAL A 89 17.94 -12.08 -1.18
N ASN A 90 17.19 -12.07 -2.26
CA ASN A 90 17.02 -10.88 -3.09
C ASN A 90 15.64 -10.25 -2.89
N ASN A 91 14.64 -11.04 -2.45
CA ASN A 91 13.26 -10.58 -2.31
C ASN A 91 12.54 -11.33 -1.18
N ILE A 92 11.51 -10.68 -0.67
CA ILE A 92 10.46 -11.30 0.15
C ILE A 92 9.23 -11.43 -0.73
N VAL A 93 8.63 -12.62 -0.78
CA VAL A 93 7.39 -12.90 -1.51
C VAL A 93 6.29 -13.12 -0.50
N ILE A 94 5.21 -12.36 -0.64
CA ILE A 94 4.04 -12.42 0.22
C ILE A 94 2.91 -13.05 -0.57
N HIS A 95 2.36 -14.13 -0.03
CA HIS A 95 1.20 -14.83 -0.52
C HIS A 95 0.04 -14.73 0.48
N TYR A 96 -1.14 -15.06 0.07
CA TYR A 96 -2.26 -15.39 0.95
C TYR A 96 -2.64 -16.86 0.77
N THR A 97 -3.04 -17.50 1.86
CA THR A 97 -3.39 -18.94 1.86
C THR A 97 -4.61 -19.21 0.96
N GLY A 98 -4.65 -20.36 0.30
CA GLY A 98 -5.76 -20.74 -0.57
C GLY A 98 -7.02 -21.24 0.15
N ASN A 99 -7.05 -21.21 1.49
CA ASN A 99 -8.10 -21.77 2.34
C ASN A 99 -8.59 -20.75 3.38
N PRO A 100 -9.54 -19.89 3.01
CA PRO A 100 -10.08 -18.87 3.90
C PRO A 100 -10.56 -19.43 5.24
N GLY A 101 -10.23 -18.73 6.33
CA GLY A 101 -10.63 -19.12 7.69
C GLY A 101 -9.72 -20.14 8.38
N SER A 102 -8.72 -20.68 7.70
CA SER A 102 -7.69 -21.53 8.31
C SER A 102 -6.68 -20.66 9.07
N ASP A 103 -6.22 -21.16 10.22
CA ASP A 103 -5.18 -20.53 11.04
C ASP A 103 -3.75 -20.92 10.60
N ALA A 104 -2.75 -20.41 11.33
CA ALA A 104 -1.35 -20.67 11.00
C ALA A 104 -0.98 -22.15 11.20
N GLU A 105 -1.48 -22.77 12.26
CA GLU A 105 -1.22 -24.18 12.57
C GLU A 105 -1.80 -25.11 11.51
N GLY A 106 -3.05 -24.87 11.09
CA GLY A 106 -3.71 -25.64 10.03
C GLY A 106 -2.95 -25.58 8.71
N ASN A 107 -2.45 -24.40 8.32
CA ASN A 107 -1.64 -24.25 7.13
C ASN A 107 -0.25 -24.90 7.27
N ARG A 108 0.41 -24.78 8.42
CA ARG A 108 1.65 -25.48 8.72
C ARG A 108 1.45 -26.99 8.63
N ASN A 109 0.37 -27.52 9.19
CA ASN A 109 0.05 -28.95 9.18
C ASN A 109 -0.29 -29.45 7.78
N TYR A 110 -0.89 -28.59 6.91
CA TYR A 110 -1.02 -28.91 5.50
C TYR A 110 0.35 -29.13 4.84
N PHE A 111 1.33 -28.23 5.02
CA PHE A 111 2.67 -28.41 4.48
C PHE A 111 3.36 -29.68 5.05
N GLU A 112 3.18 -29.97 6.33
CA GLU A 112 3.70 -31.18 6.97
C GLU A 112 3.11 -32.46 6.34
N SER A 113 1.81 -32.45 6.02
CA SER A 113 1.12 -33.60 5.44
C SER A 113 1.62 -33.99 4.05
N LEU A 114 2.32 -33.08 3.35
CA LEU A 114 2.82 -33.34 2.00
C LEU A 114 3.91 -34.41 1.98
N LYS A 115 4.64 -34.60 3.09
CA LYS A 115 5.62 -35.70 3.24
C LYS A 115 5.00 -37.08 3.12
N ASP A 116 3.70 -37.19 3.45
CA ASP A 116 2.94 -38.46 3.44
C ASP A 116 2.03 -38.58 2.20
N SER A 117 1.43 -37.45 1.80
CA SER A 117 0.45 -37.45 0.69
C SER A 117 1.08 -37.36 -0.70
N HIS A 118 2.24 -36.76 -0.83
CA HIS A 118 3.00 -36.59 -2.07
C HIS A 118 2.21 -35.91 -3.22
N ILE A 119 1.15 -35.15 -2.89
CA ILE A 119 0.23 -34.61 -3.91
C ILE A 119 0.78 -33.38 -4.63
N THR A 120 1.72 -32.66 -4.03
CA THR A 120 2.32 -31.45 -4.59
C THR A 120 3.60 -31.08 -3.82
N HIS A 121 4.38 -30.17 -4.38
CA HIS A 121 5.48 -29.52 -3.66
C HIS A 121 5.02 -28.12 -3.26
N ALA A 122 4.92 -27.87 -1.95
CA ALA A 122 4.53 -26.56 -1.42
C ALA A 122 5.04 -26.35 -0.01
N SER A 123 5.49 -25.15 0.29
CA SER A 123 5.84 -24.70 1.63
C SER A 123 6.10 -23.18 1.67
N SER A 124 6.23 -22.62 2.85
CA SER A 124 6.64 -21.24 3.06
C SER A 124 7.63 -21.16 4.22
N HIS A 125 8.46 -20.12 4.26
CA HIS A 125 9.33 -19.87 5.40
C HIS A 125 8.53 -19.48 6.62
N PHE A 126 7.54 -18.60 6.43
CA PHE A 126 6.67 -18.12 7.50
C PHE A 126 5.20 -18.27 7.13
N ILE A 127 4.37 -18.44 8.14
CA ILE A 127 2.92 -18.30 8.07
C ILE A 127 2.50 -17.27 9.11
N VAL A 128 1.68 -16.28 8.69
CA VAL A 128 1.08 -15.29 9.60
C VAL A 128 -0.39 -15.62 9.78
N GLY A 129 -0.78 -15.94 11.00
CA GLY A 129 -2.13 -16.37 11.38
C GLY A 129 -3.15 -15.24 11.38
N LEU A 130 -4.44 -15.62 11.51
CA LEU A 130 -5.57 -14.67 11.61
C LEU A 130 -5.48 -13.76 12.85
N ASP A 131 -4.88 -14.26 13.91
CA ASP A 131 -4.64 -13.57 15.19
C ASP A 131 -3.28 -12.85 15.26
N GLY A 132 -2.51 -12.88 14.16
CA GLY A 132 -1.18 -12.30 14.06
C GLY A 132 -0.05 -13.22 14.57
N THR A 133 -0.32 -14.46 14.98
CA THR A 133 0.71 -15.46 15.30
C THR A 133 1.63 -15.65 14.10
N ILE A 134 2.96 -15.71 14.32
CA ILE A 134 3.95 -15.96 13.27
C ILE A 134 4.59 -17.31 13.53
N VAL A 135 4.42 -18.24 12.59
CA VAL A 135 5.03 -19.57 12.64
C VAL A 135 6.13 -19.66 11.58
N GLN A 136 7.34 -20.02 11.98
CA GLN A 136 8.44 -20.30 11.07
C GLN A 136 8.47 -21.80 10.76
N CYS A 137 8.23 -22.13 9.48
CA CYS A 137 8.12 -23.51 9.00
C CYS A 137 9.44 -24.04 8.39
N ILE A 138 10.29 -23.14 7.90
CA ILE A 138 11.56 -23.49 7.24
C ILE A 138 12.66 -22.56 7.74
N PRO A 139 13.87 -23.06 8.07
CA PRO A 139 15.02 -22.21 8.38
C PRO A 139 15.37 -21.26 7.24
N LEU A 140 15.78 -20.02 7.54
CA LEU A 140 16.11 -19.01 6.54
C LEU A 140 17.37 -19.35 5.69
N THR A 141 18.06 -20.41 6.06
CA THR A 141 19.21 -20.97 5.30
C THR A 141 18.80 -22.01 4.25
N GLU A 142 17.51 -22.37 4.20
CA GLU A 142 16.95 -23.36 3.29
C GLU A 142 15.93 -22.72 2.34
N ILE A 143 15.68 -23.30 1.17
CA ILE A 143 14.61 -22.85 0.27
C ILE A 143 13.25 -23.35 0.72
N ALA A 144 12.20 -22.59 0.39
CA ALA A 144 10.81 -23.03 0.45
C ALA A 144 10.22 -23.19 -0.96
N TYR A 145 9.20 -24.03 -1.11
CA TYR A 145 8.49 -24.22 -2.38
C TYR A 145 7.27 -23.27 -2.49
N ALA A 146 7.54 -21.98 -2.74
CA ALA A 146 6.50 -20.95 -2.79
C ALA A 146 6.52 -20.09 -4.07
N SER A 147 7.66 -20.00 -4.76
CA SER A 147 7.89 -18.98 -5.78
C SER A 147 8.51 -19.53 -7.06
N ASN A 148 8.36 -20.82 -7.34
CA ASN A 148 8.90 -21.51 -8.52
C ASN A 148 10.42 -21.25 -8.70
N ASP A 149 10.82 -20.70 -9.83
CA ASP A 149 12.24 -20.41 -10.14
C ASP A 149 12.90 -19.43 -9.16
N ARG A 150 12.08 -18.69 -8.39
CA ARG A 150 12.56 -17.74 -7.39
C ARG A 150 12.71 -18.36 -6.00
N ASN A 151 12.42 -19.64 -5.81
CA ASN A 151 12.66 -20.33 -4.53
C ASN A 151 14.13 -20.22 -4.09
N ILE A 152 15.06 -20.12 -5.04
CA ILE A 152 16.51 -20.08 -4.79
C ILE A 152 17.02 -18.76 -4.20
N ASP A 153 16.21 -17.69 -4.19
CA ASP A 153 16.64 -16.36 -3.79
C ASP A 153 15.54 -15.52 -3.09
N THR A 154 14.50 -16.18 -2.57
CA THR A 154 13.41 -15.51 -1.87
C THR A 154 13.12 -16.10 -0.50
N ILE A 155 12.72 -15.24 0.44
CA ILE A 155 11.96 -15.62 1.63
C ILE A 155 10.47 -15.50 1.30
N SER A 156 9.70 -16.51 1.64
CA SER A 156 8.25 -16.53 1.41
C SER A 156 7.46 -16.43 2.73
N ILE A 157 6.36 -15.70 2.68
CA ILE A 157 5.43 -15.49 3.80
C ILE A 157 4.03 -15.80 3.29
N GLU A 158 3.35 -16.76 3.90
CA GLU A 158 1.93 -17.04 3.69
C GLU A 158 1.10 -16.32 4.75
N CYS A 159 0.09 -15.55 4.33
CA CYS A 159 -0.79 -14.82 5.22
C CYS A 159 -2.19 -15.44 5.22
N CYS A 160 -2.67 -15.80 6.40
CA CYS A 160 -4.03 -16.27 6.60
C CYS A 160 -5.03 -15.12 6.42
N HIS A 161 -6.21 -15.44 5.90
CA HIS A 161 -7.29 -14.49 5.72
C HIS A 161 -8.65 -15.13 6.04
N PRO A 162 -9.62 -14.37 6.60
CA PRO A 162 -10.85 -14.97 7.12
C PRO A 162 -11.91 -15.28 6.06
N LYS A 163 -11.84 -14.69 4.85
CA LYS A 163 -12.88 -14.76 3.82
C LYS A 163 -12.31 -14.83 2.41
N GLU A 164 -13.10 -15.30 1.46
CA GLU A 164 -12.76 -15.42 0.03
C GLU A 164 -12.27 -14.14 -0.64
N ASN A 165 -12.48 -12.98 -0.05
CA ASN A 165 -12.02 -11.70 -0.60
C ASN A 165 -10.52 -11.42 -0.40
N GLY A 166 -9.79 -12.32 0.27
CA GLY A 166 -8.34 -12.22 0.52
C GLY A 166 -7.89 -11.07 1.44
N LYS A 167 -8.84 -10.38 2.12
CA LYS A 167 -8.47 -9.30 3.05
C LYS A 167 -7.97 -9.88 4.35
N PHE A 168 -6.80 -9.42 4.77
CA PHE A 168 -6.21 -9.77 6.04
C PHE A 168 -6.97 -9.15 7.22
N THR A 169 -6.87 -9.77 8.39
CA THR A 169 -7.24 -9.14 9.64
C THR A 169 -6.25 -8.00 9.94
N LYS A 170 -6.59 -7.16 10.90
CA LYS A 170 -5.66 -6.13 11.38
C LYS A 170 -4.41 -6.76 11.98
N GLU A 171 -4.59 -7.80 12.77
CA GLU A 171 -3.55 -8.55 13.46
C GLU A 171 -2.60 -9.23 12.48
N THR A 172 -3.12 -9.90 11.43
CA THR A 172 -2.32 -10.48 10.35
C THR A 172 -1.49 -9.41 9.66
N TYR A 173 -2.10 -8.26 9.34
CA TYR A 173 -1.43 -7.19 8.62
C TYR A 173 -0.31 -6.52 9.45
N GLU A 174 -0.56 -6.26 10.73
CA GLU A 174 0.44 -5.68 11.64
C GLU A 174 1.63 -6.62 11.85
N SER A 175 1.37 -7.92 12.03
CA SER A 175 2.43 -8.93 12.16
C SER A 175 3.22 -9.09 10.88
N LEU A 176 2.58 -9.07 9.71
CA LEU A 176 3.25 -9.08 8.41
C LEU A 176 4.21 -7.90 8.25
N LEU A 177 3.78 -6.69 8.58
CA LEU A 177 4.64 -5.49 8.49
C LEU A 177 5.88 -5.63 9.39
N ARG A 178 5.69 -6.05 10.64
CA ARG A 178 6.79 -6.27 11.59
C ARG A 178 7.74 -7.38 11.13
N LEU A 179 7.22 -8.46 10.54
CA LEU A 179 8.04 -9.53 9.99
C LEU A 179 8.86 -9.07 8.79
N CYS A 180 8.29 -8.25 7.92
CA CYS A 180 9.01 -7.66 6.79
C CYS A 180 10.13 -6.73 7.27
N GLU A 181 9.87 -5.86 8.25
CA GLU A 181 10.88 -5.00 8.86
C GLU A 181 12.03 -5.83 9.46
N PHE A 182 11.70 -6.84 10.26
CA PHE A 182 12.68 -7.78 10.81
C PHE A 182 13.55 -8.42 9.72
N SER A 183 12.93 -8.91 8.65
CA SER A 183 13.63 -9.60 7.57
C SER A 183 14.61 -8.69 6.79
N ILE A 184 14.31 -7.40 6.65
CA ILE A 184 15.18 -6.43 5.96
C ILE A 184 16.47 -6.15 6.75
N PHE A 185 16.44 -6.24 8.08
CA PHE A 185 17.60 -5.95 8.92
C PHE A 185 18.58 -7.12 9.06
N PHE A 186 18.17 -8.34 8.71
CA PHE A 186 19.00 -9.54 8.87
C PHE A 186 19.67 -10.03 7.58
N TRP A 187 19.43 -9.39 6.42
CA TRP A 187 19.97 -9.73 5.10
C TRP A 187 20.52 -8.49 4.35
#